data_94b6ff3aa2df1b536b12a07b69972077
#
_entry.id   94b6ff3aa2df1b536b12a07b69972077
#
_cell.length_a   1.000
_cell.length_b   1.000
_cell.length_c   1.000
_cell.angle_alpha   90.00
_cell.angle_beta   90.00
_cell.angle_gamma   90.00
#
_symmetry.space_group_name_H-M   'P 1'
#
loop_
_entity.id
_entity.type
_entity.pdbx_description
1 polymer ?
#
loop_
_entity_poly.entity_id
_entity_poly.type
_entity_poly.pdbx_seq_one_letter_code
_entity_poly.pdbx_strand_id
1 'polypeptide(L)'
;MQPGTLFNIDKQHWSRKFVIVVEGIFDAVVLDGVAILGSEIAHKQKLQLDSLNREVIVVPDRDKAGTKLIDQAIEYNWSVSMPPWHDDVKDVNNAVLRYGKVLTMQAILKHKHTNKTKIKLHEKLWLT
;
A
#
# COMPACT_ATOMS: atom_id res chain seq x y z
N MET A 1 -0.59 -20.67 3.76
CA MET A 1 -1.69 -19.71 3.48
C MET A 1 -2.14 -19.88 2.04
N GLN A 2 -3.44 -19.88 1.78
CA GLN A 2 -3.97 -20.12 0.44
C GLN A 2 -3.83 -18.90 -0.46
N PRO A 3 -3.64 -19.10 -1.78
CA PRO A 3 -3.64 -18.00 -2.74
C PRO A 3 -4.94 -17.19 -2.66
N GLY A 4 -4.83 -15.88 -2.76
CA GLY A 4 -5.97 -14.98 -2.68
C GLY A 4 -6.39 -14.61 -1.27
N THR A 5 -5.68 -15.09 -0.25
CA THR A 5 -5.92 -14.68 1.14
C THR A 5 -5.33 -13.30 1.39
N LEU A 6 -6.07 -12.46 2.12
CA LEU A 6 -5.58 -11.17 2.60
C LEU A 6 -5.30 -11.25 4.08
N PHE A 7 -4.07 -10.92 4.47
CA PHE A 7 -3.70 -10.86 5.88
C PHE A 7 -4.32 -9.61 6.52
N ASN A 8 -4.96 -9.80 7.67
CA ASN A 8 -5.47 -8.72 8.52
C ASN A 8 -6.71 -7.99 8.01
N ILE A 9 -7.39 -8.49 6.96
CA ILE A 9 -8.58 -7.80 6.43
C ILE A 9 -9.73 -7.77 7.45
N ASP A 10 -9.88 -8.82 8.23
CA ASP A 10 -10.93 -8.95 9.25
C ASP A 10 -10.67 -8.09 10.50
N LYS A 11 -9.47 -7.53 10.62
CA LYS A 11 -9.09 -6.66 11.74
C LYS A 11 -9.21 -5.17 11.42
N GLN A 12 -9.73 -4.82 10.24
CA GLN A 12 -9.83 -3.42 9.85
C GLN A 12 -10.86 -2.69 10.69
N HIS A 13 -10.45 -1.55 11.27
CA HIS A 13 -11.31 -0.77 12.16
C HIS A 13 -12.49 -0.18 11.38
N TRP A 14 -13.71 -0.40 11.86
CA TRP A 14 -14.92 0.00 11.14
C TRP A 14 -15.03 1.51 10.90
N SER A 15 -14.45 2.34 11.77
CA SER A 15 -14.52 3.80 11.63
C SER A 15 -13.45 4.35 10.67
N ARG A 16 -12.49 3.55 10.23
CA ARG A 16 -11.44 3.98 9.32
C ARG A 16 -11.99 4.05 7.90
N LYS A 17 -11.83 5.21 7.25
CA LYS A 17 -12.38 5.47 5.91
C LYS A 17 -11.46 5.03 4.77
N PHE A 18 -10.31 4.48 5.08
CA PHE A 18 -9.35 3.99 4.11
C PHE A 18 -8.79 2.65 4.58
N VAL A 19 -8.19 1.93 3.63
CA VAL A 19 -7.44 0.72 3.93
C VAL A 19 -6.07 0.82 3.27
N ILE A 20 -5.01 0.58 4.05
CA ILE A 20 -3.63 0.58 3.55
C ILE A 20 -3.32 -0.84 3.09
N VAL A 21 -2.91 -0.97 1.84
CA VAL A 21 -2.55 -2.27 1.24
C VAL A 21 -1.06 -2.31 1.00
N VAL A 22 -0.41 -3.31 1.55
CA VAL A 22 1.04 -3.52 1.46
C VAL A 22 1.34 -4.95 1.00
N GLU A 23 2.60 -5.22 0.71
CA GLU A 23 3.01 -6.54 0.19
C GLU A 23 3.21 -7.56 1.30
N GLY A 24 3.88 -7.20 2.39
CA GLY A 24 4.30 -8.12 3.44
C GLY A 24 3.58 -7.98 4.77
N ILE A 25 3.61 -9.06 5.56
CA ILE A 25 2.93 -9.14 6.86
C ILE A 25 3.43 -8.07 7.84
N PHE A 26 4.75 -7.89 7.93
CA PHE A 26 5.31 -6.93 8.89
C PHE A 26 4.90 -5.50 8.58
N ASP A 27 4.83 -5.15 7.28
CA ASP A 27 4.37 -3.83 6.85
C ASP A 27 2.90 -3.62 7.25
N ALA A 28 2.07 -4.64 7.12
CA ALA A 28 0.66 -4.55 7.50
C ALA A 28 0.49 -4.38 9.01
N VAL A 29 1.22 -5.16 9.80
CA VAL A 29 1.11 -5.14 11.27
C VAL A 29 1.44 -3.76 11.84
N VAL A 30 2.51 -3.12 11.34
CA VAL A 30 2.97 -1.86 11.92
C VAL A 30 2.04 -0.67 11.67
N LEU A 31 1.14 -0.77 10.69
CA LEU A 31 0.17 0.30 10.38
C LEU A 31 -1.29 -0.16 10.42
N ASP A 32 -1.56 -1.34 10.91
CA ASP A 32 -2.90 -1.93 10.89
C ASP A 32 -3.47 -1.97 9.46
N GLY A 33 -2.60 -2.27 8.51
CA GLY A 33 -2.97 -2.41 7.10
C GLY A 33 -3.30 -3.85 6.73
N VAL A 34 -3.46 -4.08 5.44
CA VAL A 34 -3.77 -5.38 4.86
C VAL A 34 -2.62 -5.81 3.94
N ALA A 35 -2.16 -7.05 4.08
CA ALA A 35 -1.08 -7.57 3.24
C ALA A 35 -1.62 -8.52 2.17
N ILE A 36 -1.15 -8.34 0.93
CA ILE A 36 -1.48 -9.23 -0.18
C ILE A 36 -0.60 -10.48 -0.22
N LEU A 37 0.49 -10.48 0.54
CA LEU A 37 1.42 -11.61 0.66
C LEU A 37 2.09 -11.99 -0.67
N GLY A 38 2.46 -10.99 -1.42
CA GLY A 38 3.12 -11.14 -2.71
C GLY A 38 3.26 -9.80 -3.39
N SER A 39 3.62 -9.82 -4.65
CA SER A 39 3.83 -8.59 -5.45
C SER A 39 2.69 -8.33 -6.44
N GLU A 40 1.65 -9.13 -6.40
CA GLU A 40 0.54 -9.06 -7.33
C GLU A 40 -0.79 -9.32 -6.61
N ILE A 41 -1.83 -8.55 -6.97
CA ILE A 41 -3.16 -8.67 -6.38
C ILE A 41 -3.95 -9.71 -7.16
N ALA A 42 -4.42 -10.76 -6.46
CA ALA A 42 -5.31 -11.75 -7.04
C ALA A 42 -6.73 -11.17 -7.17
N HIS A 43 -7.50 -11.67 -8.12
CA HIS A 43 -8.88 -11.20 -8.34
C HIS A 43 -9.74 -11.29 -7.08
N LYS A 44 -9.62 -12.38 -6.34
CA LYS A 44 -10.35 -12.56 -5.07
C LYS A 44 -9.97 -11.49 -4.05
N GLN A 45 -8.70 -11.12 -3.98
CA GLN A 45 -8.23 -10.07 -3.08
C GLN A 45 -8.83 -8.72 -3.46
N LYS A 46 -8.88 -8.42 -4.77
CA LYS A 46 -9.50 -7.20 -5.28
C LYS A 46 -10.96 -7.10 -4.84
N LEU A 47 -11.72 -8.18 -5.02
CA LEU A 47 -13.12 -8.20 -4.61
C LEU A 47 -13.32 -7.97 -3.11
N GLN A 48 -12.45 -8.58 -2.29
CA GLN A 48 -12.50 -8.40 -0.85
C GLN A 48 -12.20 -6.95 -0.44
N LEU A 49 -11.21 -6.34 -1.07
CA LEU A 49 -10.86 -4.94 -0.78
C LEU A 49 -11.97 -3.98 -1.20
N ASP A 50 -12.54 -4.19 -2.38
CA ASP A 50 -13.65 -3.36 -2.86
C ASP A 50 -14.88 -3.49 -1.96
N SER A 51 -15.09 -4.66 -1.37
CA SER A 51 -16.25 -4.89 -0.49
C SER A 51 -16.21 -4.09 0.81
N LEU A 52 -15.04 -3.55 1.19
CA LEU A 52 -14.91 -2.71 2.38
C LEU A 52 -15.54 -1.33 2.18
N ASN A 53 -15.79 -0.92 0.94
CA ASN A 53 -16.34 0.41 0.61
C ASN A 53 -15.50 1.55 1.20
N ARG A 54 -14.18 1.44 1.10
CA ARG A 54 -13.21 2.43 1.60
C ARG A 54 -12.26 2.83 0.50
N GLU A 55 -11.61 3.96 0.67
CA GLU A 55 -10.49 4.31 -0.19
C GLU A 55 -9.37 3.29 0.00
N VAL A 56 -8.97 2.62 -1.08
CA VAL A 56 -7.85 1.68 -1.04
C VAL A 56 -6.58 2.44 -1.39
N ILE A 57 -5.63 2.44 -0.47
CA ILE A 57 -4.34 3.12 -0.65
C ILE A 57 -3.24 2.05 -0.68
N VAL A 58 -2.62 1.89 -1.83
CA VAL A 58 -1.54 0.94 -2.01
C VAL A 58 -0.21 1.62 -1.69
N VAL A 59 0.59 1.00 -0.82
CA VAL A 59 1.94 1.47 -0.51
C VAL A 59 2.91 0.35 -0.91
N PRO A 60 3.45 0.42 -2.13
CA PRO A 60 4.35 -0.64 -2.62
C PRO A 60 5.71 -0.57 -1.94
N ASP A 61 6.42 -1.69 -1.92
CA ASP A 61 7.83 -1.71 -1.55
C ASP A 61 8.62 -0.91 -2.60
N ARG A 62 9.70 -0.29 -2.17
CA ARG A 62 10.50 0.59 -3.02
C ARG A 62 11.49 -0.22 -3.85
N ASP A 63 10.97 -1.07 -4.73
CA ASP A 63 11.75 -1.92 -5.62
C ASP A 63 11.00 -2.18 -6.93
N LYS A 64 11.63 -2.89 -7.86
CA LYS A 64 11.04 -3.18 -9.17
C LYS A 64 9.82 -4.10 -9.08
N ALA A 65 9.76 -4.96 -8.07
CA ALA A 65 8.61 -5.84 -7.88
C ALA A 65 7.35 -5.04 -7.55
N GLY A 66 7.51 -3.89 -6.88
CA GLY A 66 6.40 -2.99 -6.58
C GLY A 66 5.71 -2.39 -7.80
N THR A 67 6.38 -2.40 -8.96
CA THR A 67 5.82 -1.86 -10.20
C THR A 67 4.53 -2.57 -10.61
N LYS A 68 4.47 -3.88 -10.46
CA LYS A 68 3.26 -4.66 -10.77
C LYS A 68 2.08 -4.21 -9.92
N LEU A 69 2.32 -4.04 -8.64
CA LEU A 69 1.28 -3.61 -7.70
C LEU A 69 0.79 -2.21 -8.03
N ILE A 70 1.70 -1.31 -8.41
CA ILE A 70 1.34 0.04 -8.83
C ILE A 70 0.46 0.01 -10.08
N ASP A 71 0.82 -0.80 -11.07
CA ASP A 71 0.05 -0.92 -12.30
C ASP A 71 -1.36 -1.46 -12.05
N GLN A 72 -1.49 -2.44 -11.16
CA GLN A 72 -2.81 -2.96 -10.78
C GLN A 72 -3.64 -1.92 -10.04
N ALA A 73 -3.03 -1.15 -9.14
CA ALA A 73 -3.73 -0.09 -8.43
C ALA A 73 -4.28 0.96 -9.41
N ILE A 74 -3.52 1.30 -10.43
CA ILE A 74 -3.97 2.22 -11.48
C ILE A 74 -5.16 1.62 -12.23
N GLU A 75 -5.08 0.36 -12.61
CA GLU A 75 -6.15 -0.34 -13.32
C GLU A 75 -7.45 -0.35 -12.52
N TYR A 76 -7.34 -0.53 -11.20
CA TYR A 76 -8.50 -0.61 -10.31
C TYR A 76 -8.99 0.75 -9.79
N ASN A 77 -8.36 1.84 -10.23
CA ASN A 77 -8.65 3.21 -9.77
C ASN A 77 -8.46 3.39 -8.27
N TRP A 78 -7.50 2.69 -7.70
CA TRP A 78 -7.11 2.84 -6.31
C TRP A 78 -6.04 3.93 -6.17
N SER A 79 -5.88 4.44 -4.96
CA SER A 79 -4.81 5.39 -4.66
C SER A 79 -3.48 4.66 -4.47
N VAL A 80 -2.39 5.33 -4.82
CA VAL A 80 -1.03 4.84 -4.57
C VAL A 80 -0.28 5.92 -3.80
N SER A 81 0.42 5.53 -2.76
CA SER A 81 1.25 6.45 -1.98
C SER A 81 2.70 6.00 -2.01
N MET A 82 3.56 6.91 -2.44
CA MET A 82 5.01 6.71 -2.52
C MET A 82 5.68 7.88 -1.82
N PRO A 83 5.65 7.92 -0.48
CA PRO A 83 6.19 9.06 0.26
C PRO A 83 7.69 9.25 0.00
N PRO A 84 8.19 10.50 0.01
CA PRO A 84 9.60 10.78 -0.25
C PRO A 84 10.47 10.48 0.97
N TRP A 85 10.46 9.23 1.41
CA TRP A 85 11.29 8.77 2.52
C TRP A 85 12.76 8.76 2.13
N HIS A 86 13.61 8.70 3.13
CA HIS A 86 15.05 8.58 2.92
C HIS A 86 15.37 7.36 2.03
N ASP A 87 16.46 7.44 1.26
CA ASP A 87 16.81 6.42 0.27
C ASP A 87 16.99 5.01 0.85
N ASP A 88 17.36 4.90 2.11
CA ASP A 88 17.52 3.60 2.78
C ASP A 88 16.21 3.02 3.32
N VAL A 89 15.11 3.76 3.24
CA VAL A 89 13.79 3.27 3.65
C VAL A 89 13.10 2.65 2.44
N LYS A 90 13.00 1.32 2.44
CA LYS A 90 12.51 0.55 1.29
C LYS A 90 11.07 0.07 1.41
N ASP A 91 10.52 0.06 2.61
CA ASP A 91 9.16 -0.41 2.86
C ASP A 91 8.54 0.27 4.09
N VAL A 92 7.26 -0.02 4.33
CA VAL A 92 6.51 0.57 5.44
C VAL A 92 7.11 0.21 6.79
N ASN A 93 7.56 -1.03 6.97
CA ASN A 93 8.16 -1.47 8.23
C ASN A 93 9.43 -0.65 8.53
N ASN A 94 10.29 -0.44 7.54
CA ASN A 94 11.47 0.41 7.69
C ASN A 94 11.08 1.84 8.04
N ALA A 95 10.03 2.38 7.41
CA ALA A 95 9.56 3.74 7.67
C ALA A 95 9.09 3.90 9.11
N VAL A 96 8.32 2.94 9.62
CA VAL A 96 7.82 2.98 11.01
C VAL A 96 8.97 2.88 12.00
N LEU A 97 9.96 2.03 11.73
CA LEU A 97 11.14 1.91 12.59
C LEU A 97 11.94 3.23 12.63
N ARG A 98 12.00 3.96 11.52
CA ARG A 98 12.78 5.18 11.43
C ARG A 98 12.02 6.42 11.91
N TYR A 99 10.75 6.57 11.53
CA TYR A 99 9.97 7.79 11.76
C TYR A 99 8.86 7.63 12.80
N GLY A 100 8.50 6.41 13.17
CA GLY A 100 7.35 6.13 14.03
C GLY A 100 6.06 5.98 13.24
N LYS A 101 5.07 5.38 13.89
CA LYS A 101 3.78 5.06 13.26
C LYS A 101 3.02 6.29 12.79
N VAL A 102 2.94 7.33 13.62
CA VAL A 102 2.14 8.53 13.31
C VAL A 102 2.70 9.28 12.11
N LEU A 103 4.01 9.55 12.09
CA LEU A 103 4.63 10.26 10.98
C LEU A 103 4.59 9.47 9.69
N THR A 104 4.75 8.15 9.78
CA THR A 104 4.65 7.28 8.61
C THR A 104 3.24 7.33 8.03
N MET A 105 2.21 7.22 8.86
CA MET A 105 0.83 7.29 8.41
C MET A 105 0.51 8.65 7.79
N GLN A 106 0.95 9.75 8.43
CA GLN A 106 0.76 11.09 7.88
C GLN A 106 1.38 11.25 6.50
N ALA A 107 2.59 10.72 6.32
CA ALA A 107 3.28 10.78 5.03
C ALA A 107 2.51 9.99 3.95
N ILE A 108 2.02 8.81 4.29
CA ILE A 108 1.23 7.99 3.37
C ILE A 108 -0.02 8.73 2.91
N LEU A 109 -0.77 9.29 3.85
CA LEU A 109 -2.00 10.01 3.53
C LEU A 109 -1.74 11.30 2.75
N LYS A 110 -0.65 11.99 3.05
CA LYS A 110 -0.29 13.24 2.38
C LYS A 110 0.15 13.02 0.92
N HIS A 111 0.83 11.92 0.65
CA HIS A 111 1.45 11.67 -0.66
C HIS A 111 0.69 10.67 -1.53
N LYS A 112 -0.57 10.37 -1.20
CA LYS A 112 -1.38 9.50 -2.03
C LYS A 112 -1.87 10.22 -3.28
N HIS A 113 -1.91 9.50 -4.39
CA HIS A 113 -2.42 9.99 -5.68
C HIS A 113 -3.32 8.93 -6.30
N THR A 114 -4.37 9.39 -6.99
CA THR A 114 -5.25 8.51 -7.76
C THR A 114 -5.09 8.75 -9.26
N ASN A 115 -4.55 9.90 -9.64
CA ASN A 115 -4.32 10.25 -11.05
C ASN A 115 -3.17 9.41 -11.64
N LYS A 116 -3.46 8.69 -12.72
CA LYS A 116 -2.48 7.81 -13.38
C LYS A 116 -1.18 8.53 -13.74
N THR A 117 -1.27 9.72 -14.31
CA THR A 117 -0.10 10.48 -14.73
C THR A 117 0.78 10.85 -13.55
N LYS A 118 0.17 11.31 -12.45
CA LYS A 118 0.91 11.65 -11.23
C LYS A 118 1.55 10.42 -10.60
N ILE A 119 0.83 9.30 -10.57
CA ILE A 119 1.36 8.04 -10.03
C ILE A 119 2.59 7.61 -10.82
N LYS A 120 2.51 7.62 -12.15
CA LYS A 120 3.63 7.19 -13.01
C LYS A 120 4.83 8.13 -12.89
N LEU A 121 4.61 9.43 -12.76
CA LEU A 121 5.68 10.39 -12.56
C LEU A 121 6.39 10.15 -11.21
N HIS A 122 5.63 9.97 -10.14
CA HIS A 122 6.18 9.70 -8.81
C HIS A 122 6.91 8.36 -8.75
N GLU A 123 6.38 7.33 -9.42
CA GLU A 123 7.03 6.03 -9.51
C GLU A 123 8.45 6.16 -10.08
N LYS A 124 8.58 6.92 -11.16
CA LYS A 124 9.86 7.15 -11.83
C LYS A 124 10.88 7.78 -10.89
N LEU A 125 10.45 8.80 -10.15
CA LEU A 125 11.31 9.51 -9.20
C LEU A 125 11.64 8.65 -7.98
N TRP A 126 10.67 7.87 -7.52
CA TRP A 126 10.79 7.08 -6.29
C TRP A 126 11.71 5.87 -6.45
N LEU A 127 11.73 5.27 -7.64
CA LEU A 127 12.54 4.09 -7.93
C LEU A 127 13.95 4.42 -8.43
N THR A 128 14.30 5.67 -8.66
CA THR A 128 15.67 6.08 -8.99
C THR A 128 16.49 6.40 -7.72
#